data_83fa3befb398b6ef74a255afaae0a585
#
_entry.id   83fa3befb398b6ef74a255afaae0a585
#
_cell.length_a   1.000
_cell.length_b   1.000
_cell.length_c   1.000
_cell.angle_alpha   90.00
_cell.angle_beta   90.00
_cell.angle_gamma   90.00
#
_symmetry.space_group_name_H-M   'P 1'
#
loop_
_entity.id
_entity.type
_entity.pdbx_description
1 polymer ?
#
loop_
_entity_poly.entity_id
_entity_poly.type
_entity_poly.pdbx_seq_one_letter_code
_entity_poly.pdbx_strand_id
1 'polypeptide(L)'
;MRRTNEVRIVGTAQYYETGGTWQVAGVSCNAFKPDDPNNLVLISEGNKPGYQEVTATDFLEKKVTFEKEDGTLYAKDFADLAMDTSISMKNLYVKRIYTTESDKDTSNGAMTLTCEVDGKTVTVRTNVLFDEDGKKVTQDAFLNKTIDVEGVVGLFNGDYQIKVVALDGITVH
;
A
#
# COMPACT_ATOMS: atom_id res chain seq x y z
N MET A 1 -8.62 -14.20 -5.49
CA MET A 1 -8.27 -13.20 -6.53
C MET A 1 -6.79 -12.91 -6.48
N ARG A 2 -6.17 -12.61 -7.61
CA ARG A 2 -4.75 -12.27 -7.69
C ARG A 2 -4.60 -10.76 -7.85
N ARG A 3 -3.46 -10.20 -7.47
CA ARG A 3 -3.13 -8.75 -7.57
C ARG A 3 -3.30 -8.18 -9.00
N THR A 4 -3.16 -9.00 -10.03
CA THR A 4 -3.27 -8.61 -11.43
C THR A 4 -4.68 -8.77 -12.02
N ASN A 5 -5.67 -9.08 -11.20
CA ASN A 5 -7.04 -9.24 -11.65
C ASN A 5 -7.75 -7.88 -11.68
N GLU A 6 -8.40 -7.59 -12.80
CA GLU A 6 -9.40 -6.53 -12.88
C GLU A 6 -10.74 -7.07 -12.40
N VAL A 7 -11.38 -6.37 -11.49
CA VAL A 7 -12.63 -6.79 -10.88
C VAL A 7 -13.65 -5.66 -10.86
N ARG A 8 -14.92 -6.00 -11.02
CA ARG A 8 -16.01 -5.10 -10.68
C ARG A 8 -16.48 -5.43 -9.27
N ILE A 9 -16.56 -4.40 -8.44
CA ILE A 9 -17.14 -4.48 -7.11
C ILE A 9 -18.34 -3.54 -7.02
N VAL A 10 -19.32 -3.93 -6.21
CA VAL A 10 -20.44 -3.08 -5.80
C VAL A 10 -20.42 -3.04 -4.27
N GLY A 11 -20.47 -1.86 -3.71
CA GLY A 11 -20.43 -1.68 -2.27
C GLY A 11 -20.71 -0.23 -1.89
N THR A 12 -20.70 0.05 -0.60
CA THR A 12 -20.94 1.39 -0.04
C THR A 12 -19.63 1.97 0.46
N ALA A 13 -19.30 3.21 0.07
CA ALA A 13 -18.19 3.94 0.66
C ALA A 13 -18.49 4.21 2.14
N GLN A 14 -17.60 3.78 3.02
CA GLN A 14 -17.72 3.92 4.45
C GLN A 14 -16.41 4.41 5.05
N TYR A 15 -16.48 5.44 5.90
CA TYR A 15 -15.33 5.87 6.67
C TYR A 15 -15.15 4.96 7.89
N TYR A 16 -13.94 4.44 8.06
CA TYR A 16 -13.55 3.61 9.20
C TYR A 16 -12.76 4.48 10.19
N GLU A 17 -13.44 5.00 11.22
CA GLU A 17 -12.87 5.97 12.16
C GLU A 17 -11.62 5.47 12.88
N THR A 18 -11.61 4.20 13.32
CA THR A 18 -10.48 3.62 14.05
C THR A 18 -9.20 3.55 13.21
N GLY A 19 -9.34 3.34 11.89
CA GLY A 19 -8.21 3.28 10.94
C GLY A 19 -7.96 4.58 10.19
N GLY A 20 -8.85 5.58 10.33
CA GLY A 20 -8.73 6.86 9.64
C GLY A 20 -8.82 6.76 8.11
N THR A 21 -9.48 5.72 7.58
CA THR A 21 -9.49 5.43 6.14
C THR A 21 -10.90 5.24 5.59
N TRP A 22 -11.07 5.55 4.29
CA TRP A 22 -12.25 5.15 3.56
C TRP A 22 -12.12 3.72 3.07
N GLN A 23 -13.19 2.96 3.13
CA GLN A 23 -13.25 1.60 2.63
C GLN A 23 -14.54 1.35 1.86
N VAL A 24 -14.54 0.34 1.00
CA VAL A 24 -15.76 -0.14 0.35
C VAL A 24 -16.30 -1.31 1.16
N ALA A 25 -17.43 -1.09 1.82
CA ALA A 25 -18.13 -2.10 2.64
C ALA A 25 -19.23 -2.79 1.83
N GLY A 26 -19.67 -3.97 2.28
CA GLY A 26 -20.78 -4.71 1.68
C GLY A 26 -20.44 -5.41 0.37
N VAL A 27 -19.17 -5.51 0.01
CA VAL A 27 -18.74 -6.30 -1.17
C VAL A 27 -19.04 -7.77 -0.89
N SER A 28 -19.77 -8.43 -1.79
CA SER A 28 -20.19 -9.81 -1.60
C SER A 28 -20.03 -10.65 -2.88
N CYS A 29 -20.05 -11.95 -2.71
CA CYS A 29 -20.17 -12.92 -3.79
C CYS A 29 -21.20 -13.98 -3.38
N ASN A 30 -22.38 -13.92 -3.97
CA ASN A 30 -23.45 -14.88 -3.68
C ASN A 30 -23.42 -16.02 -4.70
N ALA A 31 -22.80 -17.14 -4.33
CA ALA A 31 -22.68 -18.31 -5.20
C ALA A 31 -24.03 -18.95 -5.58
N PHE A 32 -25.09 -18.74 -4.76
CA PHE A 32 -26.43 -19.24 -5.05
C PHE A 32 -27.22 -18.36 -6.03
N LYS A 33 -26.73 -17.14 -6.29
CA LYS A 33 -27.30 -16.21 -7.27
C LYS A 33 -26.17 -15.62 -8.10
N PRO A 34 -25.62 -16.38 -9.07
CA PRO A 34 -24.45 -15.95 -9.84
C PRO A 34 -24.72 -14.68 -10.68
N ASP A 35 -25.97 -14.44 -11.06
CA ASP A 35 -26.38 -13.27 -11.84
C ASP A 35 -26.76 -12.05 -10.98
N ASP A 36 -26.51 -12.10 -9.65
CA ASP A 36 -26.77 -10.95 -8.79
C ASP A 36 -25.87 -9.78 -9.21
N PRO A 37 -26.44 -8.60 -9.53
CA PRO A 37 -25.68 -7.45 -10.03
C PRO A 37 -24.69 -6.90 -8.97
N ASN A 38 -24.86 -7.25 -7.70
CA ASN A 38 -23.99 -6.84 -6.62
C ASN A 38 -22.81 -7.80 -6.39
N ASN A 39 -22.75 -8.90 -7.12
CA ASN A 39 -21.64 -9.81 -7.00
C ASN A 39 -20.32 -9.17 -7.42
N LEU A 40 -19.26 -9.53 -6.69
CA LEU A 40 -17.89 -9.35 -7.12
C LEU A 40 -17.66 -10.15 -8.41
N VAL A 41 -17.29 -9.47 -9.48
CA VAL A 41 -17.10 -10.09 -10.80
C VAL A 41 -15.65 -9.92 -11.24
N LEU A 42 -15.02 -11.01 -11.65
CA LEU A 42 -13.73 -10.99 -12.34
C LEU A 42 -13.97 -10.52 -13.80
N ILE A 43 -13.31 -9.44 -14.20
CA ILE A 43 -13.38 -8.89 -15.57
C ILE A 43 -12.26 -9.46 -16.42
N SER A 44 -11.02 -9.36 -15.93
CA SER A 44 -9.84 -9.86 -16.65
C SER A 44 -8.71 -10.23 -15.68
N GLU A 45 -7.74 -11.00 -16.18
CA GLU A 45 -6.56 -11.44 -15.44
C GLU A 45 -5.28 -11.00 -16.15
N GLY A 46 -4.17 -11.01 -15.42
CA GLY A 46 -2.85 -10.71 -15.97
C GLY A 46 -2.63 -9.24 -16.31
N ASN A 47 -3.43 -8.33 -15.75
CA ASN A 47 -3.26 -6.91 -15.96
C ASN A 47 -1.99 -6.42 -15.23
N LYS A 48 -1.29 -5.47 -15.84
CA LYS A 48 -0.17 -4.80 -15.18
C LYS A 48 -0.74 -3.68 -14.30
N PRO A 49 -0.56 -3.73 -12.96
CA PRO A 49 -0.95 -2.62 -12.09
C PRO A 49 -0.18 -1.34 -12.47
N GLY A 50 -0.87 -0.21 -12.46
CA GLY A 50 -0.23 1.09 -12.61
C GLY A 50 0.30 1.58 -11.27
N TYR A 51 1.56 2.03 -11.25
CA TYR A 51 2.17 2.71 -10.11
C TYR A 51 2.70 4.05 -10.55
N GLN A 52 2.36 5.09 -9.80
CA GLN A 52 2.97 6.40 -9.98
C GLN A 52 4.36 6.40 -9.33
N GLU A 53 5.41 6.62 -10.11
CA GLU A 53 6.75 6.80 -9.54
C GLU A 53 6.82 8.13 -8.76
N VAL A 54 7.26 8.06 -7.51
CA VAL A 54 7.32 9.19 -6.59
C VAL A 54 8.69 9.21 -5.91
N THR A 55 9.31 10.38 -5.80
CA THR A 55 10.54 10.56 -5.02
C THR A 55 10.21 10.68 -3.52
N ALA A 56 11.18 10.37 -2.65
CA ALA A 56 11.01 10.57 -1.21
C ALA A 56 10.73 12.03 -0.86
N THR A 57 11.32 12.98 -1.58
CA THR A 57 11.09 14.41 -1.40
C THR A 57 9.63 14.77 -1.74
N ASP A 58 9.13 14.32 -2.89
CA ASP A 58 7.73 14.57 -3.23
C ASP A 58 6.78 13.92 -2.23
N PHE A 59 7.06 12.68 -1.82
CA PHE A 59 6.24 11.95 -0.88
C PHE A 59 6.12 12.63 0.50
N LEU A 60 7.25 13.14 1.02
CA LEU A 60 7.31 13.66 2.40
C LEU A 60 7.09 15.17 2.51
N GLU A 61 7.37 15.94 1.47
CA GLU A 61 7.46 17.42 1.59
C GLU A 61 6.61 18.17 0.58
N LYS A 62 6.19 17.52 -0.51
CA LYS A 62 5.43 18.21 -1.56
C LYS A 62 4.05 18.59 -1.06
N LYS A 63 3.68 19.85 -1.31
CA LYS A 63 2.34 20.35 -1.10
C LYS A 63 1.67 20.65 -2.44
N VAL A 64 0.40 20.28 -2.53
CA VAL A 64 -0.45 20.60 -3.68
C VAL A 64 -1.42 21.70 -3.27
N THR A 65 -1.40 22.80 -4.01
CA THR A 65 -2.25 23.96 -3.73
C THR A 65 -3.54 23.85 -4.53
N PHE A 66 -4.64 24.13 -3.88
CA PHE A 66 -5.97 24.19 -4.45
C PHE A 66 -6.56 25.59 -4.24
N GLU A 67 -7.40 26.02 -5.16
CA GLU A 67 -8.18 27.24 -5.05
C GLU A 67 -9.66 26.89 -4.81
N LYS A 68 -10.25 27.50 -3.78
CA LYS A 68 -11.68 27.40 -3.52
C LYS A 68 -12.47 28.33 -4.45
N GLU A 69 -13.79 28.14 -4.52
CA GLU A 69 -14.69 28.96 -5.31
C GLU A 69 -14.62 30.47 -4.95
N ASP A 70 -14.26 30.77 -3.71
CA ASP A 70 -14.09 32.15 -3.22
C ASP A 70 -12.69 32.75 -3.50
N GLY A 71 -11.82 32.01 -4.23
CA GLY A 71 -10.46 32.42 -4.54
C GLY A 71 -9.45 32.14 -3.41
N THR A 72 -9.87 31.58 -2.28
CA THR A 72 -8.96 31.26 -1.18
C THR A 72 -8.09 30.07 -1.55
N LEU A 73 -6.77 30.20 -1.40
CA LEU A 73 -5.82 29.12 -1.59
C LEU A 73 -5.66 28.30 -0.32
N TYR A 74 -5.58 26.98 -0.47
CA TYR A 74 -5.19 26.05 0.59
C TYR A 74 -4.27 24.97 0.04
N ALA A 75 -3.38 24.43 0.89
CA ALA A 75 -2.43 23.41 0.51
C ALA A 75 -2.68 22.12 1.29
N LYS A 76 -2.49 20.99 0.61
CA LYS A 76 -2.51 19.64 1.18
C LYS A 76 -1.17 18.99 0.94
N ASP A 77 -0.73 18.14 1.87
CA ASP A 77 0.43 17.31 1.65
C ASP A 77 0.14 16.28 0.54
N PHE A 78 1.14 16.06 -0.31
CA PHE A 78 1.00 15.08 -1.41
C PHE A 78 0.65 13.69 -0.88
N ALA A 79 1.30 13.24 0.21
CA ALA A 79 1.03 11.93 0.80
C ALA A 79 -0.41 11.79 1.31
N ASP A 80 -1.02 12.88 1.82
CA ASP A 80 -2.43 12.91 2.22
C ASP A 80 -3.37 12.69 1.02
N LEU A 81 -3.06 13.35 -0.10
CA LEU A 81 -3.82 13.19 -1.35
C LEU A 81 -3.60 11.84 -2.03
N ALA A 82 -2.42 11.24 -1.81
CA ALA A 82 -2.05 9.94 -2.36
C ALA A 82 -2.54 8.76 -1.51
N MET A 83 -3.24 9.01 -0.40
CA MET A 83 -3.79 7.94 0.45
C MET A 83 -4.59 6.93 -0.37
N ASP A 84 -4.32 5.64 -0.08
CA ASP A 84 -4.94 4.49 -0.74
C ASP A 84 -4.69 4.39 -2.26
N THR A 85 -3.76 5.20 -2.81
CA THR A 85 -3.32 5.08 -4.21
C THR A 85 -2.04 4.26 -4.33
N SER A 86 -1.79 3.74 -5.54
CA SER A 86 -0.61 2.93 -5.85
C SER A 86 0.56 3.81 -6.28
N ILE A 87 1.68 3.69 -5.57
CA ILE A 87 2.94 4.38 -5.89
C ILE A 87 4.11 3.41 -5.99
N SER A 88 5.16 3.82 -6.69
CA SER A 88 6.48 3.18 -6.66
C SER A 88 7.54 4.16 -6.19
N MET A 89 8.52 3.65 -5.46
CA MET A 89 9.68 4.43 -5.01
C MET A 89 10.94 3.58 -5.15
N LYS A 90 12.03 4.21 -5.60
CA LYS A 90 13.28 3.53 -5.94
C LYS A 90 14.41 3.87 -4.98
N ASN A 91 15.43 2.98 -5.00
CA ASN A 91 16.71 3.18 -4.33
C ASN A 91 16.61 3.36 -2.81
N LEU A 92 15.66 2.71 -2.17
CA LEU A 92 15.46 2.74 -0.73
C LEU A 92 16.49 1.84 -0.03
N TYR A 93 17.44 2.39 0.72
CA TYR A 93 18.36 1.62 1.54
C TYR A 93 17.69 1.21 2.85
N VAL A 94 17.55 -0.08 3.09
CA VAL A 94 16.90 -0.63 4.30
C VAL A 94 17.87 -0.63 5.47
N LYS A 95 17.72 0.34 6.36
CA LYS A 95 18.59 0.53 7.53
C LYS A 95 18.19 -0.30 8.74
N ARG A 96 16.89 -0.49 8.94
CA ARG A 96 16.35 -1.21 10.08
C ARG A 96 15.04 -1.88 9.70
N ILE A 97 14.79 -3.04 10.31
CA ILE A 97 13.53 -3.77 10.17
C ILE A 97 13.01 -4.11 11.57
N TYR A 98 11.72 -3.87 11.76
CA TYR A 98 10.93 -4.42 12.85
C TYR A 98 10.01 -5.50 12.28
N THR A 99 10.09 -6.72 12.80
CA THR A 99 9.18 -7.82 12.44
C THR A 99 8.13 -7.95 13.52
N THR A 100 6.87 -8.02 13.13
CA THR A 100 5.77 -8.26 14.07
C THR A 100 5.83 -9.71 14.55
N GLU A 101 5.96 -9.90 15.86
CA GLU A 101 5.96 -11.20 16.52
C GLU A 101 4.71 -11.30 17.39
N SER A 102 3.75 -12.13 16.98
CA SER A 102 2.54 -12.38 17.75
C SER A 102 1.86 -13.67 17.29
N ASP A 103 1.76 -14.64 18.16
CA ASP A 103 1.11 -15.94 17.85
C ASP A 103 -0.40 -15.81 17.60
N LYS A 104 -1.00 -14.66 17.93
CA LYS A 104 -2.45 -14.44 17.83
C LYS A 104 -2.85 -13.48 16.72
N ASP A 105 -1.88 -12.88 16.03
CA ASP A 105 -2.13 -11.86 15.01
C ASP A 105 -1.83 -12.41 13.61
N THR A 106 -2.74 -12.16 12.68
CA THR A 106 -2.54 -12.49 11.26
C THR A 106 -1.37 -11.73 10.62
N SER A 107 -0.86 -10.70 11.28
CA SER A 107 0.33 -9.94 10.86
C SER A 107 1.65 -10.52 11.37
N ASN A 108 1.64 -11.67 12.08
CA ASN A 108 2.85 -12.33 12.56
C ASN A 108 3.83 -12.67 11.43
N GLY A 109 4.97 -11.98 11.38
CA GLY A 109 5.96 -12.02 10.31
C GLY A 109 5.86 -10.86 9.30
N ALA A 110 4.88 -9.98 9.44
CA ALA A 110 4.86 -8.73 8.69
C ALA A 110 5.95 -7.77 9.17
N MET A 111 6.58 -7.04 8.25
CA MET A 111 7.75 -6.22 8.54
C MET A 111 7.47 -4.73 8.36
N THR A 112 8.09 -3.92 9.23
CA THR A 112 8.20 -2.46 9.06
C THR A 112 9.66 -2.14 8.76
N LEU A 113 9.93 -1.69 7.54
CA LEU A 113 11.26 -1.32 7.09
C LEU A 113 11.43 0.19 7.25
N THR A 114 12.49 0.60 7.95
CA THR A 114 12.96 1.99 7.98
C THR A 114 14.01 2.14 6.90
N CYS A 115 13.67 2.88 5.86
CA CYS A 115 14.50 3.06 4.67
C CYS A 115 15.06 4.47 4.59
N GLU A 116 16.26 4.60 4.03
CA GLU A 116 16.89 5.90 3.75
C GLU A 116 17.08 6.07 2.25
N VAL A 117 16.75 7.25 1.73
CA VAL A 117 16.99 7.67 0.35
C VAL A 117 17.09 9.19 0.31
N ASP A 118 18.11 9.73 -0.35
CA ASP A 118 18.35 11.18 -0.52
C ASP A 118 18.33 11.96 0.81
N GLY A 119 18.88 11.34 1.88
CA GLY A 119 18.91 11.93 3.22
C GLY A 119 17.57 11.96 3.96
N LYS A 120 16.55 11.31 3.43
CA LYS A 120 15.19 11.21 4.01
C LYS A 120 14.90 9.81 4.50
N THR A 121 14.02 9.72 5.48
CA THR A 121 13.54 8.43 6.01
C THR A 121 12.14 8.14 5.48
N VAL A 122 11.98 6.96 4.88
CA VAL A 122 10.70 6.45 4.38
C VAL A 122 10.37 5.15 5.09
N THR A 123 9.12 5.01 5.51
CA THR A 123 8.62 3.78 6.14
C THR A 123 7.92 2.91 5.08
N VAL A 124 8.36 1.66 4.99
CA VAL A 124 7.70 0.64 4.17
C VAL A 124 7.12 -0.42 5.09
N ARG A 125 5.81 -0.69 4.98
CA ARG A 125 5.12 -1.74 5.72
C ARG A 125 4.78 -2.89 4.80
N THR A 126 5.18 -4.11 5.15
CA THR A 126 4.78 -5.30 4.39
C THR A 126 3.64 -6.04 5.08
N ASN A 127 2.84 -6.77 4.31
CA ASN A 127 2.12 -7.91 4.84
C ASN A 127 3.12 -9.03 5.19
N VAL A 128 2.62 -10.17 5.69
CA VAL A 128 3.43 -11.38 5.76
C VAL A 128 3.74 -11.81 4.33
N LEU A 129 5.01 -11.79 3.97
CA LEU A 129 5.47 -12.14 2.62
C LEU A 129 5.85 -13.61 2.56
N PHE A 130 5.59 -14.22 1.42
CA PHE A 130 5.96 -15.61 1.13
C PHE A 130 6.72 -15.67 -0.19
N ASP A 131 7.73 -16.53 -0.24
CA ASP A 131 8.43 -16.85 -1.47
C ASP A 131 7.65 -17.84 -2.36
N GLU A 132 8.22 -18.24 -3.48
CA GLU A 132 7.60 -19.17 -4.45
C GLU A 132 7.33 -20.55 -3.86
N ASP A 133 8.10 -20.96 -2.86
CA ASP A 133 7.93 -22.23 -2.14
C ASP A 133 6.91 -22.13 -0.99
N GLY A 134 6.32 -20.97 -0.78
CA GLY A 134 5.37 -20.70 0.30
C GLY A 134 6.02 -20.53 1.68
N LYS A 135 7.34 -20.34 1.74
CA LYS A 135 8.06 -20.08 2.97
C LYS A 135 8.00 -18.58 3.31
N LYS A 136 7.84 -18.25 4.59
CA LYS A 136 7.87 -16.85 5.06
C LYS A 136 9.22 -16.21 4.77
N VAL A 137 9.17 -15.04 4.15
CA VAL A 137 10.34 -14.18 3.94
C VAL A 137 10.70 -13.52 5.27
N THR A 138 12.00 -13.56 5.60
CA THR A 138 12.54 -12.96 6.82
C THR A 138 13.26 -11.63 6.54
N GLN A 139 13.63 -10.93 7.60
CA GLN A 139 14.36 -9.65 7.50
C GLN A 139 15.68 -9.74 6.73
N ASP A 140 16.33 -10.92 6.68
CA ASP A 140 17.61 -11.12 5.99
C ASP A 140 17.49 -10.91 4.46
N ALA A 141 16.26 -11.03 3.95
CA ALA A 141 16.00 -10.76 2.53
C ALA A 141 16.25 -9.28 2.18
N PHE A 142 16.08 -8.34 3.12
CA PHE A 142 16.05 -6.91 2.84
C PHE A 142 17.03 -6.08 3.68
N LEU A 143 17.37 -6.51 4.90
CA LEU A 143 18.21 -5.71 5.80
C LEU A 143 19.57 -5.39 5.17
N ASN A 144 19.99 -4.12 5.26
CA ASN A 144 21.22 -3.58 4.67
C ASN A 144 21.31 -3.72 3.15
N LYS A 145 20.18 -3.76 2.46
CA LYS A 145 20.12 -3.80 1.00
C LYS A 145 19.37 -2.56 0.47
N THR A 146 19.61 -2.26 -0.79
CA THR A 146 18.84 -1.26 -1.53
C THR A 146 17.69 -1.97 -2.24
N ILE A 147 16.49 -1.39 -2.13
CA ILE A 147 15.29 -1.95 -2.72
C ILE A 147 14.51 -0.89 -3.51
N ASP A 148 13.77 -1.33 -4.51
CA ASP A 148 12.67 -0.58 -5.11
C ASP A 148 11.36 -1.18 -4.58
N VAL A 149 10.36 -0.33 -4.35
CA VAL A 149 9.07 -0.78 -3.84
C VAL A 149 7.92 -0.31 -4.70
N GLU A 150 6.93 -1.17 -4.83
CA GLU A 150 5.60 -0.90 -5.39
C GLU A 150 4.56 -1.20 -4.31
N GLY A 151 3.76 -0.21 -3.94
CA GLY A 151 2.83 -0.38 -2.84
C GLY A 151 1.71 0.66 -2.85
N VAL A 152 0.92 0.64 -1.81
CA VAL A 152 -0.21 1.55 -1.59
C VAL A 152 0.14 2.49 -0.45
N VAL A 153 -0.12 3.78 -0.62
CA VAL A 153 0.08 4.77 0.45
C VAL A 153 -0.90 4.50 1.58
N GLY A 154 -0.42 4.51 2.81
CA GLY A 154 -1.23 4.37 4.00
C GLY A 154 -0.74 5.23 5.14
N LEU A 155 -1.56 5.38 6.16
CA LEU A 155 -1.27 6.11 7.38
C LEU A 155 -1.28 5.15 8.57
N PHE A 156 -0.32 5.30 9.47
CA PHE A 156 -0.30 4.55 10.74
C PHE A 156 0.32 5.43 11.83
N ASN A 157 -0.42 5.66 12.90
CA ASN A 157 -0.02 6.52 14.03
C ASN A 157 0.43 7.93 13.64
N GLY A 158 -0.16 8.49 12.57
CA GLY A 158 0.20 9.82 12.06
C GLY A 158 1.35 9.84 11.06
N ASP A 159 2.00 8.70 10.79
CA ASP A 159 3.10 8.59 9.83
C ASP A 159 2.63 7.94 8.52
N TYR A 160 2.94 8.57 7.38
CA TYR A 160 2.72 7.97 6.08
C TYR A 160 3.69 6.82 5.83
N GLN A 161 3.18 5.77 5.21
CA GLN A 161 3.96 4.57 4.86
C GLN A 161 3.55 4.02 3.49
N ILE A 162 4.47 3.30 2.85
CA ILE A 162 4.18 2.53 1.64
C ILE A 162 3.87 1.09 2.07
N LYS A 163 2.63 0.64 1.83
CA LYS A 163 2.19 -0.71 2.18
C LYS A 163 2.43 -1.66 1.00
N VAL A 164 3.30 -2.64 1.18
CA VAL A 164 3.59 -3.69 0.19
C VAL A 164 2.85 -4.96 0.59
N VAL A 165 2.02 -5.47 -0.30
CA VAL A 165 1.11 -6.59 0.00
C VAL A 165 1.65 -7.95 -0.41
N ALA A 166 2.62 -8.01 -1.33
CA ALA A 166 3.21 -9.24 -1.84
C ALA A 166 4.69 -9.04 -2.19
N LEU A 167 5.46 -10.13 -2.24
CA LEU A 167 6.91 -10.09 -2.46
C LEU A 167 7.30 -9.48 -3.81
N ASP A 168 6.50 -9.69 -4.84
CA ASP A 168 6.70 -9.11 -6.18
C ASP A 168 6.60 -7.57 -6.23
N GLY A 169 6.14 -6.94 -5.15
CA GLY A 169 6.19 -5.48 -4.94
C GLY A 169 7.53 -4.98 -4.41
N ILE A 170 8.55 -5.84 -4.24
CA ILE A 170 9.89 -5.45 -3.78
C ILE A 170 10.94 -6.02 -4.74
N THR A 171 11.74 -5.14 -5.33
CA THR A 171 12.92 -5.53 -6.08
C THR A 171 14.16 -5.24 -5.25
N VAL A 172 15.04 -6.22 -5.06
CA VAL A 172 16.30 -6.08 -4.28
C VAL A 172 17.47 -5.92 -5.27
N HIS A 173 18.36 -4.98 -4.99
CA HIS A 173 19.58 -4.69 -5.77
C HIS A 173 20.82 -5.24 -5.10
#